data_5cccc3e06e9d511cae54d1344a7a9263
#
_entry.id   5cccc3e06e9d511cae54d1344a7a9263
#
_cell.length_a   1.000
_cell.length_b   1.000
_cell.length_c   1.000
_cell.angle_alpha   90.00
_cell.angle_beta   90.00
_cell.angle_gamma   90.00
#
_symmetry.space_group_name_H-M   'P 1'
#
loop_
_entity.id
_entity.type
_entity.pdbx_description
1 polymer ?
#
loop_
_entity_poly.entity_id
_entity_poly.type
_entity_poly.pdbx_seq_one_letter_code
_entity_poly.pdbx_strand_id
1 'polypeptide(L)'
;MSDIAVSTSDTRSTKTTDSAKSWTLKDFLWACPQPILVVGFMILVANMVASNWIYRELFSAIMIVLPIPLCIFAERIWTKREDWLLEPKEMAEDAFWLAFAGFLWVPLYSDSYETPISAGFKAVRDLAPLHVSLSPTSVIGILGGALLVSLISSFIYYWLHRVQHESLFWWRMHATHHHITKMGCMRGDRTHPLEYASLMLGTPIALALLGASDEVMAVAGAFNIWNGVLNHSNLPLKSMPVYDWIFATAQQHHVHHAHERKQADSNYGCRIILWDRIFGTYCGDEEVGQIGAGKAVPLSIKEQLALSFYSDERLKSL
;
A
#
# COMPACT_ATOMS: atom_id res chain seq x y z
N MET A 1 45.32 21.62 -27.11
CA MET A 1 45.09 23.05 -27.16
C MET A 1 43.94 23.28 -28.11
N SER A 2 42.75 23.45 -27.62
CA SER A 2 41.63 24.16 -28.23
C SER A 2 40.50 24.23 -27.22
N ASP A 3 40.16 25.45 -26.82
CA ASP A 3 39.22 25.82 -25.79
C ASP A 3 37.78 25.44 -26.17
N ILE A 4 37.07 24.78 -25.25
CA ILE A 4 35.64 24.69 -25.35
C ILE A 4 35.07 25.57 -24.22
N ALA A 5 34.55 26.71 -24.63
CA ALA A 5 33.86 27.65 -23.78
C ALA A 5 32.58 27.05 -23.21
N VAL A 6 32.48 26.99 -21.89
CA VAL A 6 31.26 26.67 -21.17
C VAL A 6 30.38 27.91 -21.15
N SER A 7 29.29 27.87 -21.92
CA SER A 7 28.22 28.85 -21.84
C SER A 7 27.36 28.58 -20.60
N THR A 8 27.53 29.40 -19.57
CA THR A 8 26.62 29.43 -18.44
C THR A 8 25.39 30.26 -18.81
N SER A 9 24.34 29.61 -19.28
CA SER A 9 23.02 30.25 -19.34
C SER A 9 22.35 30.14 -17.97
N ASP A 10 22.41 31.25 -17.24
CA ASP A 10 21.70 31.51 -16.01
C ASP A 10 20.19 31.67 -16.30
N THR A 11 19.46 30.55 -16.37
CA THR A 11 18.00 30.58 -16.41
C THR A 11 17.49 30.65 -14.99
N ARG A 12 17.36 31.87 -14.45
CA ARG A 12 16.51 32.16 -13.31
C ARG A 12 15.11 31.59 -13.58
N SER A 13 14.83 30.44 -13.05
CA SER A 13 13.46 29.91 -12.91
C SER A 13 12.67 30.95 -12.12
N THR A 14 11.82 31.66 -12.78
CA THR A 14 10.76 32.46 -12.15
C THR A 14 9.90 31.49 -11.34
N LYS A 15 10.03 31.54 -10.02
CA LYS A 15 9.06 30.95 -9.11
C LYS A 15 7.71 31.56 -9.48
N THR A 16 6.90 30.80 -10.21
CA THR A 16 5.47 31.05 -10.27
C THR A 16 4.97 30.92 -8.84
N THR A 17 4.48 32.01 -8.29
CA THR A 17 3.75 32.02 -7.03
C THR A 17 2.55 31.12 -7.23
N ASP A 18 2.63 29.88 -6.71
CA ASP A 18 1.46 29.00 -6.57
C ASP A 18 0.42 29.79 -5.78
N SER A 19 -0.57 30.32 -6.48
CA SER A 19 -1.78 30.80 -5.84
C SER A 19 -2.38 29.56 -5.14
N ALA A 20 -2.41 29.56 -3.83
CA ALA A 20 -2.99 28.49 -3.05
C ALA A 20 -4.37 28.16 -3.63
N LYS A 21 -4.46 26.99 -4.29
CA LYS A 21 -5.69 26.52 -4.95
C LYS A 21 -6.76 26.44 -3.89
N SER A 22 -7.77 27.30 -3.94
CA SER A 22 -8.86 27.29 -2.97
C SER A 22 -9.64 25.98 -3.11
N TRP A 23 -9.80 25.27 -2.01
CA TRP A 23 -10.60 24.04 -1.97
C TRP A 23 -12.06 24.35 -2.28
N THR A 24 -12.61 23.64 -3.24
CA THR A 24 -14.06 23.65 -3.54
C THR A 24 -14.80 22.68 -2.63
N LEU A 25 -16.11 22.84 -2.51
CA LEU A 25 -16.95 21.86 -1.83
C LEU A 25 -16.77 20.44 -2.42
N LYS A 26 -16.63 20.34 -3.74
CA LYS A 26 -16.38 19.06 -4.43
C LYS A 26 -15.05 18.44 -3.99
N ASP A 27 -13.99 19.22 -3.84
CA ASP A 27 -12.71 18.72 -3.37
C ASP A 27 -12.81 18.16 -1.96
N PHE A 28 -13.51 18.87 -1.07
CA PHE A 28 -13.76 18.42 0.29
C PHE A 28 -14.57 17.12 0.34
N LEU A 29 -15.64 17.02 -0.46
CA LEU A 29 -16.48 15.84 -0.53
C LEU A 29 -15.69 14.59 -0.99
N TRP A 30 -14.69 14.74 -1.88
CA TRP A 30 -13.85 13.64 -2.33
C TRP A 30 -12.61 13.38 -1.46
N ALA A 31 -12.29 14.27 -0.54
CA ALA A 31 -11.24 14.05 0.45
C ALA A 31 -11.73 13.27 1.68
N CYS A 32 -13.00 13.40 2.03
CA CYS A 32 -13.59 12.77 3.21
C CYS A 32 -13.74 11.24 3.15
N PRO A 33 -14.08 10.60 2.01
CA PRO A 33 -14.42 9.19 1.99
C PRO A 33 -13.29 8.28 2.49
N GLN A 34 -12.05 8.49 2.08
CA GLN A 34 -10.94 7.62 2.50
C GLN A 34 -10.72 7.65 4.02
N PRO A 35 -10.50 8.79 4.70
CA PRO A 35 -10.35 8.81 6.15
C PRO A 35 -11.59 8.31 6.90
N ILE A 36 -12.81 8.61 6.42
CA ILE A 36 -14.05 8.14 7.04
C ILE A 36 -14.15 6.62 6.97
N LEU A 37 -13.90 6.02 5.81
CA LEU A 37 -13.95 4.57 5.65
C LEU A 37 -12.87 3.89 6.48
N VAL A 38 -11.61 4.31 6.35
CA VAL A 38 -10.49 3.66 7.06
C VAL A 38 -10.68 3.77 8.58
N VAL A 39 -10.88 4.97 9.11
CA VAL A 39 -11.02 5.17 10.56
C VAL A 39 -12.34 4.61 11.07
N GLY A 40 -13.43 4.77 10.32
CA GLY A 40 -14.76 4.25 10.69
C GLY A 40 -14.75 2.73 10.81
N PHE A 41 -14.12 2.02 9.88
CA PHE A 41 -14.00 0.56 9.96
C PHE A 41 -13.05 0.10 11.07
N MET A 42 -11.95 0.81 11.32
CA MET A 42 -11.12 0.54 12.50
C MET A 42 -11.92 0.64 13.80
N ILE A 43 -12.72 1.71 13.96
CA ILE A 43 -13.58 1.91 15.13
C ILE A 43 -14.63 0.81 15.22
N LEU A 44 -15.25 0.45 14.09
CA LEU A 44 -16.26 -0.60 14.03
C LEU A 44 -15.68 -1.94 14.49
N VAL A 45 -14.55 -2.38 13.91
CA VAL A 45 -13.89 -3.63 14.28
C VAL A 45 -13.44 -3.59 15.74
N ALA A 46 -12.86 -2.47 16.23
CA ALA A 46 -12.44 -2.33 17.62
C ALA A 46 -13.61 -2.50 18.61
N ASN A 47 -14.78 -1.92 18.31
CA ASN A 47 -15.98 -2.11 19.15
C ASN A 47 -16.46 -3.56 19.11
N MET A 48 -16.40 -4.23 17.97
CA MET A 48 -16.82 -5.62 17.82
C MET A 48 -15.93 -6.56 18.64
N VAL A 49 -14.61 -6.46 18.49
CA VAL A 49 -13.68 -7.34 19.20
C VAL A 49 -13.64 -7.06 20.71
N ALA A 50 -13.85 -5.82 21.13
CA ALA A 50 -13.95 -5.45 22.55
C ALA A 50 -15.25 -5.95 23.22
N SER A 51 -16.32 -6.16 22.45
CA SER A 51 -17.65 -6.51 22.99
C SER A 51 -17.85 -8.00 23.27
N ASN A 52 -16.90 -8.87 22.96
CA ASN A 52 -17.06 -10.34 23.04
C ASN A 52 -18.31 -10.87 22.31
N TRP A 53 -18.71 -10.21 21.23
CA TRP A 53 -19.89 -10.61 20.46
C TRP A 53 -19.68 -12.00 19.83
N ILE A 54 -20.69 -12.86 19.91
CA ILE A 54 -20.60 -14.25 19.45
C ILE A 54 -20.27 -14.42 17.96
N TYR A 55 -20.62 -13.42 17.12
CA TYR A 55 -20.36 -13.44 15.67
C TYR A 55 -19.13 -12.61 15.25
N ARG A 56 -18.28 -12.19 16.21
CA ARG A 56 -17.12 -11.31 15.93
C ARG A 56 -16.19 -11.84 14.84
N GLU A 57 -15.96 -13.15 14.83
CA GLU A 57 -15.06 -13.77 13.85
C GLU A 57 -15.66 -13.75 12.44
N LEU A 58 -16.94 -14.12 12.30
CA LEU A 58 -17.67 -14.02 11.04
C LEU A 58 -17.72 -12.59 10.54
N PHE A 59 -17.99 -11.64 11.43
CA PHE A 59 -18.02 -10.22 11.07
C PHE A 59 -16.64 -9.72 10.62
N SER A 60 -15.57 -10.10 11.33
CA SER A 60 -14.20 -9.75 10.92
C SER A 60 -13.86 -10.30 9.53
N ALA A 61 -14.24 -11.54 9.24
CA ALA A 61 -14.08 -12.13 7.92
C ALA A 61 -14.87 -11.37 6.84
N ILE A 62 -16.11 -10.95 7.13
CA ILE A 62 -16.90 -10.12 6.22
C ILE A 62 -16.20 -8.78 5.97
N MET A 63 -15.67 -8.13 7.01
CA MET A 63 -14.98 -6.85 6.89
C MET A 63 -13.68 -6.92 6.09
N ILE A 64 -13.05 -8.09 6.02
CA ILE A 64 -11.89 -8.35 5.17
C ILE A 64 -12.28 -8.39 3.69
N VAL A 65 -13.43 -8.99 3.37
CA VAL A 65 -13.86 -9.21 1.98
C VAL A 65 -14.67 -8.03 1.43
N LEU A 66 -15.42 -7.35 2.28
CA LEU A 66 -16.39 -6.29 1.91
C LEU A 66 -15.78 -5.09 1.15
N PRO A 67 -14.55 -4.60 1.44
CA PRO A 67 -13.99 -3.44 0.75
C PRO A 67 -13.93 -3.61 -0.76
N ILE A 68 -13.58 -4.79 -1.25
CA ILE A 68 -13.38 -5.05 -2.68
C ILE A 68 -14.70 -4.90 -3.47
N PRO A 69 -15.79 -5.65 -3.19
CA PRO A 69 -17.04 -5.52 -3.95
C PRO A 69 -17.66 -4.12 -3.82
N LEU A 70 -17.55 -3.49 -2.65
CA LEU A 70 -18.02 -2.10 -2.49
C LEU A 70 -17.24 -1.13 -3.36
N CYS A 71 -15.91 -1.29 -3.42
CA CYS A 71 -15.07 -0.42 -4.22
C CYS A 71 -15.26 -0.64 -5.71
N ILE A 72 -15.40 -1.90 -6.18
CA ILE A 72 -15.72 -2.22 -7.58
C ILE A 72 -17.03 -1.54 -7.99
N PHE A 73 -18.06 -1.62 -7.16
CA PHE A 73 -19.33 -0.95 -7.42
C PHE A 73 -19.19 0.57 -7.46
N ALA A 74 -18.46 1.14 -6.50
CA ALA A 74 -18.22 2.58 -6.43
C ALA A 74 -17.42 3.11 -7.65
N GLU A 75 -16.41 2.38 -8.11
CA GLU A 75 -15.62 2.72 -9.31
C GLU A 75 -16.45 2.80 -10.59
N ARG A 76 -17.54 2.03 -10.70
CA ARG A 76 -18.45 2.08 -11.84
C ARG A 76 -19.38 3.30 -11.83
N ILE A 77 -19.65 3.86 -10.64
CA ILE A 77 -20.52 5.02 -10.47
C ILE A 77 -19.71 6.32 -10.47
N TRP A 78 -18.55 6.31 -9.81
CA TRP A 78 -17.71 7.48 -9.57
C TRP A 78 -16.29 7.27 -10.10
N THR A 79 -16.19 7.11 -11.41
CA THR A 79 -14.92 6.86 -12.09
C THR A 79 -14.02 8.11 -12.07
N LYS A 80 -12.76 7.98 -11.64
CA LYS A 80 -11.76 9.04 -11.75
C LYS A 80 -11.28 9.21 -13.18
N ARG A 81 -10.96 8.10 -13.84
CA ARG A 81 -10.45 8.06 -15.21
C ARG A 81 -11.14 6.94 -15.99
N GLU A 82 -11.81 7.30 -17.08
CA GLU A 82 -12.51 6.35 -17.96
C GLU A 82 -11.54 5.33 -18.60
N ASP A 83 -10.34 5.78 -18.98
CA ASP A 83 -9.30 4.92 -19.55
C ASP A 83 -8.72 3.90 -18.54
N TRP A 84 -9.03 4.02 -17.25
CA TRP A 84 -8.68 3.06 -16.20
C TRP A 84 -9.81 2.09 -15.86
N LEU A 85 -10.99 2.20 -16.48
CA LEU A 85 -12.04 1.21 -16.29
C LEU A 85 -11.56 -0.17 -16.75
N LEU A 86 -11.68 -1.14 -15.83
CA LEU A 86 -11.26 -2.51 -16.08
C LEU A 86 -12.28 -3.24 -16.97
N GLU A 87 -11.76 -3.89 -18.00
CA GLU A 87 -12.54 -4.79 -18.82
C GLU A 87 -12.80 -6.13 -18.09
N PRO A 88 -13.83 -6.90 -18.48
CA PRO A 88 -14.14 -8.19 -17.84
C PRO A 88 -12.94 -9.16 -17.79
N LYS A 89 -12.09 -9.15 -18.83
CA LYS A 89 -10.86 -9.96 -18.86
C LYS A 89 -9.87 -9.51 -17.80
N GLU A 90 -9.64 -8.21 -17.66
CA GLU A 90 -8.73 -7.64 -16.66
C GLU A 90 -9.23 -7.91 -15.24
N MET A 91 -10.56 -7.82 -15.02
CA MET A 91 -11.18 -8.18 -13.74
C MET A 91 -11.02 -9.67 -13.41
N ALA A 92 -11.13 -10.55 -14.43
CA ALA A 92 -10.89 -11.98 -14.24
C ALA A 92 -9.42 -12.29 -13.89
N GLU A 93 -8.46 -11.55 -14.48
CA GLU A 93 -7.04 -11.65 -14.13
C GLU A 93 -6.79 -11.16 -12.70
N ASP A 94 -7.41 -10.06 -12.29
CA ASP A 94 -7.31 -9.55 -10.91
C ASP A 94 -7.95 -10.51 -9.90
N ALA A 95 -9.10 -11.10 -10.24
CA ALA A 95 -9.74 -12.14 -9.44
C ALA A 95 -8.87 -13.40 -9.31
N PHE A 96 -8.13 -13.76 -10.37
CA PHE A 96 -7.13 -14.84 -10.29
C PHE A 96 -6.04 -14.51 -9.26
N TRP A 97 -5.46 -13.31 -9.30
CA TRP A 97 -4.42 -12.90 -8.33
C TRP A 97 -4.94 -12.92 -6.90
N LEU A 98 -6.13 -12.37 -6.67
CA LEU A 98 -6.78 -12.37 -5.35
C LEU A 98 -7.03 -13.80 -4.84
N ALA A 99 -7.58 -14.67 -5.70
CA ALA A 99 -7.83 -16.07 -5.35
C ALA A 99 -6.52 -16.85 -5.13
N PHE A 100 -5.53 -16.65 -5.98
CA PHE A 100 -4.21 -17.26 -5.86
C PHE A 100 -3.51 -16.86 -4.56
N ALA A 101 -3.54 -15.57 -4.21
CA ALA A 101 -3.02 -15.09 -2.94
C ALA A 101 -3.79 -15.69 -1.76
N GLY A 102 -5.12 -15.54 -1.72
CA GLY A 102 -5.94 -15.90 -0.56
C GLY A 102 -6.02 -17.41 -0.31
N PHE A 103 -6.12 -18.23 -1.36
CA PHE A 103 -6.34 -19.68 -1.19
C PHE A 103 -5.06 -20.54 -1.26
N LEU A 104 -4.00 -20.02 -1.87
CA LEU A 104 -2.78 -20.81 -2.02
C LEU A 104 -1.58 -20.15 -1.34
N TRP A 105 -1.29 -18.92 -1.72
CA TRP A 105 0.00 -18.35 -1.40
C TRP A 105 0.09 -17.84 0.04
N VAL A 106 -0.88 -17.07 0.51
CA VAL A 106 -0.87 -16.53 1.88
C VAL A 106 -0.91 -17.65 2.93
N PRO A 107 -1.76 -18.69 2.83
CA PRO A 107 -1.72 -19.82 3.76
C PRO A 107 -0.36 -20.52 3.77
N LEU A 108 0.19 -20.85 2.59
CA LEU A 108 1.50 -21.50 2.50
C LEU A 108 2.62 -20.65 3.11
N TYR A 109 2.60 -19.34 2.84
CA TYR A 109 3.55 -18.38 3.38
C TYR A 109 3.44 -18.23 4.89
N SER A 110 2.22 -18.12 5.42
CA SER A 110 1.97 -17.96 6.84
C SER A 110 2.52 -19.15 7.64
N ASP A 111 2.25 -20.36 7.21
CA ASP A 111 2.68 -21.58 7.92
C ASP A 111 4.18 -21.83 7.80
N SER A 112 4.75 -21.69 6.59
CA SER A 112 6.14 -22.08 6.30
C SER A 112 7.19 -21.02 6.61
N TYR A 113 6.81 -19.75 6.62
CA TYR A 113 7.74 -18.63 6.70
C TYR A 113 7.40 -17.60 7.78
N GLU A 114 6.17 -17.06 7.80
CA GLU A 114 5.76 -16.01 8.71
C GLU A 114 5.76 -16.49 10.18
N THR A 115 5.19 -17.65 10.44
CA THR A 115 5.10 -18.24 11.79
C THR A 115 6.48 -18.47 12.41
N PRO A 116 7.47 -19.11 11.75
CA PRO A 116 8.82 -19.25 12.29
C PRO A 116 9.52 -17.91 12.55
N ILE A 117 9.37 -16.94 11.66
CA ILE A 117 9.96 -15.60 11.84
C ILE A 117 9.33 -14.89 13.05
N SER A 118 8.02 -14.91 13.17
CA SER A 118 7.29 -14.35 14.31
C SER A 118 7.73 -15.01 15.63
N ALA A 119 7.90 -16.32 15.64
CA ALA A 119 8.39 -17.05 16.80
C ALA A 119 9.82 -16.61 17.19
N GLY A 120 10.71 -16.38 16.21
CA GLY A 120 12.06 -15.85 16.45
C GLY A 120 12.04 -14.46 17.09
N PHE A 121 11.25 -13.54 16.55
CA PHE A 121 11.11 -12.19 17.11
C PHE A 121 10.43 -12.18 18.48
N LYS A 122 9.47 -13.08 18.70
CA LYS A 122 8.88 -13.30 20.04
C LYS A 122 9.95 -13.77 21.05
N ALA A 123 10.78 -14.73 20.65
CA ALA A 123 11.88 -15.19 21.51
C ALA A 123 12.87 -14.05 21.84
N VAL A 124 13.22 -13.20 20.87
CA VAL A 124 14.04 -12.00 21.11
C VAL A 124 13.37 -11.04 22.11
N ARG A 125 12.06 -10.78 21.95
CA ARG A 125 11.30 -9.97 22.90
C ARG A 125 11.33 -10.55 24.30
N ASP A 126 11.14 -11.86 24.42
CA ASP A 126 11.05 -12.55 25.73
C ASP A 126 12.42 -12.59 26.46
N LEU A 127 13.52 -12.31 25.78
CA LEU A 127 14.85 -12.10 26.39
C LEU A 127 15.01 -10.69 27.01
N ALA A 128 14.18 -9.74 26.66
CA ALA A 128 14.26 -8.38 27.20
C ALA A 128 13.78 -8.37 28.67
N PRO A 129 14.47 -7.66 29.57
CA PRO A 129 14.06 -7.59 30.98
C PRO A 129 12.71 -6.87 31.19
N LEU A 130 12.34 -6.02 30.24
CA LEU A 130 11.05 -5.34 30.16
C LEU A 130 10.47 -5.57 28.77
N HIS A 131 9.65 -6.59 28.63
CA HIS A 131 8.95 -6.84 27.38
C HIS A 131 7.54 -6.24 27.39
N VAL A 132 7.17 -5.61 26.29
CA VAL A 132 5.83 -5.05 26.07
C VAL A 132 4.87 -6.19 25.80
N SER A 133 3.69 -6.16 26.43
CA SER A 133 2.53 -6.99 26.07
C SER A 133 1.36 -6.07 25.71
N LEU A 134 1.09 -5.95 24.42
CA LEU A 134 0.09 -5.04 23.89
C LEU A 134 -1.27 -5.75 23.80
N SER A 135 -1.93 -5.92 24.95
CA SER A 135 -3.20 -6.63 25.08
C SER A 135 -4.27 -5.75 25.76
N PRO A 136 -4.60 -4.59 25.18
CA PRO A 136 -5.62 -3.69 25.73
C PRO A 136 -7.02 -4.29 25.56
N THR A 137 -7.91 -3.98 26.52
CA THR A 137 -9.31 -4.42 26.48
C THR A 137 -10.29 -3.30 26.12
N SER A 138 -9.88 -2.05 26.21
CA SER A 138 -10.72 -0.93 25.82
C SER A 138 -10.61 -0.61 24.33
N VAL A 139 -11.68 -0.13 23.73
CA VAL A 139 -11.72 0.29 22.32
C VAL A 139 -10.59 1.26 21.98
N ILE A 140 -10.37 2.30 22.82
CA ILE A 140 -9.31 3.29 22.60
C ILE A 140 -7.92 2.63 22.70
N GLY A 141 -7.73 1.72 23.63
CA GLY A 141 -6.48 0.98 23.78
C GLY A 141 -6.20 0.08 22.58
N ILE A 142 -7.21 -0.64 22.08
CA ILE A 142 -7.11 -1.49 20.89
C ILE A 142 -6.78 -0.64 19.65
N LEU A 143 -7.46 0.49 19.47
CA LEU A 143 -7.16 1.44 18.37
C LEU A 143 -5.73 1.98 18.46
N GLY A 144 -5.30 2.41 19.64
CA GLY A 144 -3.94 2.88 19.88
C GLY A 144 -2.88 1.80 19.60
N GLY A 145 -3.16 0.57 20.06
CA GLY A 145 -2.31 -0.60 19.78
C GLY A 145 -2.21 -0.91 18.30
N ALA A 146 -3.33 -0.89 17.59
CA ALA A 146 -3.37 -1.13 16.15
C ALA A 146 -2.61 -0.04 15.36
N LEU A 147 -2.71 1.23 15.76
CA LEU A 147 -1.93 2.31 15.15
C LEU A 147 -0.43 2.15 15.42
N LEU A 148 -0.04 1.73 16.62
CA LEU A 148 1.37 1.47 16.95
C LEU A 148 1.93 0.30 16.14
N VAL A 149 1.20 -0.80 16.02
CA VAL A 149 1.55 -1.93 15.14
C VAL A 149 1.68 -1.47 13.70
N SER A 150 0.70 -0.70 13.21
CA SER A 150 0.71 -0.19 11.83
C SER A 150 1.89 0.76 11.59
N LEU A 151 2.25 1.59 12.55
CA LEU A 151 3.40 2.50 12.45
C LEU A 151 4.71 1.73 12.30
N ILE A 152 4.95 0.74 13.18
CA ILE A 152 6.18 -0.07 13.15
C ILE A 152 6.22 -0.95 11.90
N SER A 153 5.11 -1.62 11.57
CA SER A 153 5.04 -2.46 10.38
C SER A 153 5.27 -1.66 9.09
N SER A 154 4.72 -0.45 9.01
CA SER A 154 4.92 0.45 7.87
C SER A 154 6.34 1.01 7.78
N PHE A 155 7.06 1.15 8.91
CA PHE A 155 8.48 1.49 8.89
C PHE A 155 9.31 0.38 8.23
N ILE A 156 9.07 -0.87 8.62
CA ILE A 156 9.75 -2.03 8.02
C ILE A 156 9.40 -2.14 6.54
N TYR A 157 8.11 -2.01 6.21
CA TYR A 157 7.60 -2.01 4.85
C TYR A 157 8.26 -0.94 3.99
N TYR A 158 8.36 0.30 4.48
CA TYR A 158 8.97 1.43 3.77
C TYR A 158 10.40 1.09 3.31
N TRP A 159 11.25 0.55 4.20
CA TRP A 159 12.62 0.23 3.84
C TRP A 159 12.73 -0.94 2.88
N LEU A 160 11.94 -1.99 3.07
CA LEU A 160 11.89 -3.13 2.15
C LEU A 160 11.41 -2.69 0.76
N HIS A 161 10.37 -1.88 0.71
CA HIS A 161 9.79 -1.37 -0.52
C HIS A 161 10.76 -0.44 -1.27
N ARG A 162 11.39 0.48 -0.54
CA ARG A 162 12.42 1.35 -1.11
C ARG A 162 13.58 0.54 -1.71
N VAL A 163 14.08 -0.46 -1.02
CA VAL A 163 15.14 -1.35 -1.55
C VAL A 163 14.68 -2.08 -2.80
N GLN A 164 13.41 -2.46 -2.89
CA GLN A 164 12.87 -3.09 -4.10
C GLN A 164 12.89 -2.14 -5.31
N HIS A 165 12.72 -0.84 -5.13
CA HIS A 165 12.84 0.15 -6.20
C HIS A 165 14.29 0.53 -6.53
N GLU A 166 15.18 0.55 -5.54
CA GLU A 166 16.59 0.96 -5.72
C GLU A 166 17.48 -0.16 -6.26
N SER A 167 17.08 -1.44 -6.16
CA SER A 167 17.87 -2.60 -6.56
C SER A 167 17.16 -3.45 -7.59
N LEU A 168 17.76 -3.65 -8.77
CA LEU A 168 17.20 -4.49 -9.83
C LEU A 168 16.97 -5.95 -9.38
N PHE A 169 17.80 -6.46 -8.47
CA PHE A 169 17.63 -7.78 -7.89
C PHE A 169 16.30 -7.87 -7.12
N TRP A 170 15.99 -6.88 -6.29
CA TRP A 170 14.74 -6.83 -5.51
C TRP A 170 13.57 -6.35 -6.34
N TRP A 171 13.79 -5.44 -7.30
CA TRP A 171 12.77 -4.95 -8.22
C TRP A 171 12.06 -6.09 -8.96
N ARG A 172 12.78 -7.13 -9.41
CA ARG A 172 12.18 -8.27 -10.13
C ARG A 172 11.06 -8.97 -9.35
N MET A 173 11.06 -8.88 -8.02
CA MET A 173 10.01 -9.44 -7.18
C MET A 173 8.80 -8.51 -7.15
N HIS A 174 9.04 -7.19 -7.15
CA HIS A 174 8.04 -6.13 -7.08
C HIS A 174 7.51 -5.69 -8.46
N ALA A 175 8.23 -6.01 -9.52
CA ALA A 175 7.88 -5.62 -10.88
C ALA A 175 6.47 -6.07 -11.31
N THR A 176 6.00 -7.22 -10.84
CA THR A 176 4.65 -7.71 -11.12
C THR A 176 3.59 -6.72 -10.64
N HIS A 177 3.79 -6.11 -9.47
CA HIS A 177 2.90 -5.11 -8.89
C HIS A 177 2.88 -3.82 -9.71
N HIS A 178 4.04 -3.38 -10.21
CA HIS A 178 4.17 -2.17 -11.02
C HIS A 178 3.87 -2.33 -12.52
N HIS A 179 3.76 -3.55 -13.04
CA HIS A 179 3.36 -3.78 -14.43
C HIS A 179 1.85 -3.75 -14.66
N ILE A 180 1.14 -2.90 -13.90
CA ILE A 180 -0.26 -2.55 -14.14
C ILE A 180 -0.32 -1.29 -15.00
N THR A 181 -1.24 -1.25 -15.95
CA THR A 181 -1.41 -0.10 -16.86
C THR A 181 -2.65 0.75 -16.54
N LYS A 182 -3.42 0.32 -15.57
CA LYS A 182 -4.63 0.99 -15.07
C LYS A 182 -4.69 0.83 -13.55
N MET A 183 -5.17 1.81 -12.82
CA MET A 183 -5.52 1.65 -11.41
C MET A 183 -6.90 1.01 -11.27
N GLY A 184 -7.11 0.30 -10.17
CA GLY A 184 -8.35 -0.35 -9.80
C GLY A 184 -8.21 -1.03 -8.45
N CYS A 185 -9.26 -1.07 -7.65
CA CYS A 185 -9.23 -1.52 -6.26
C CYS A 185 -8.76 -2.97 -6.06
N MET A 186 -8.86 -3.82 -7.09
CA MET A 186 -8.37 -5.20 -7.06
C MET A 186 -6.87 -5.32 -7.40
N ARG A 187 -6.26 -4.26 -7.94
CA ARG A 187 -4.89 -4.30 -8.48
C ARG A 187 -3.81 -4.35 -7.40
N GLY A 188 -4.14 -3.97 -6.18
CA GLY A 188 -3.26 -4.08 -5.02
C GLY A 188 -2.79 -5.51 -4.74
N ASP A 189 -3.60 -6.50 -5.09
CA ASP A 189 -3.32 -7.92 -4.87
C ASP A 189 -2.52 -8.60 -5.99
N ARG A 190 -2.15 -7.87 -7.06
CA ARG A 190 -1.20 -8.35 -8.08
C ARG A 190 0.22 -8.36 -7.51
N THR A 191 0.50 -9.31 -6.65
CA THR A 191 1.77 -9.42 -5.92
C THR A 191 2.43 -10.77 -6.21
N HIS A 192 3.67 -10.74 -6.69
CA HIS A 192 4.41 -11.98 -6.96
C HIS A 192 4.67 -12.76 -5.65
N PRO A 193 4.58 -14.10 -5.66
CA PRO A 193 4.86 -14.92 -4.47
C PRO A 193 6.16 -14.56 -3.73
N LEU A 194 7.26 -14.32 -4.43
CA LEU A 194 8.53 -13.95 -3.82
C LEU A 194 8.51 -12.56 -3.15
N GLU A 195 7.61 -11.69 -3.53
CA GLU A 195 7.42 -10.39 -2.90
C GLU A 195 6.81 -10.52 -1.51
N TYR A 196 5.83 -11.41 -1.33
CA TYR A 196 5.27 -11.70 -0.02
C TYR A 196 6.34 -12.12 0.99
N ALA A 197 7.33 -12.90 0.54
CA ALA A 197 8.42 -13.37 1.39
C ALA A 197 9.31 -12.23 1.92
N SER A 198 9.28 -11.05 1.34
CA SER A 198 10.05 -9.89 1.80
C SER A 198 9.16 -8.77 2.33
N LEU A 199 8.25 -8.28 1.51
CA LEU A 199 7.53 -7.03 1.77
C LEU A 199 6.50 -7.16 2.91
N MET A 200 5.88 -8.34 3.07
CA MET A 200 4.82 -8.54 4.07
C MET A 200 5.31 -8.84 5.48
N LEU A 201 6.63 -8.90 5.71
CA LEU A 201 7.22 -9.19 7.03
C LEU A 201 6.96 -8.11 8.10
N GLY A 202 6.65 -6.89 7.70
CA GLY A 202 6.50 -5.77 8.65
C GLY A 202 5.46 -6.03 9.73
N THR A 203 4.29 -6.54 9.35
CA THR A 203 3.19 -6.78 10.31
C THR A 203 3.49 -7.90 11.30
N PRO A 204 3.89 -9.13 10.88
CA PRO A 204 4.19 -10.21 11.83
C PRO A 204 5.35 -9.87 12.77
N ILE A 205 6.37 -9.17 12.28
CA ILE A 205 7.48 -8.71 13.12
C ILE A 205 6.98 -7.70 14.18
N ALA A 206 6.19 -6.71 13.78
CA ALA A 206 5.66 -5.71 14.70
C ALA A 206 4.74 -6.35 15.76
N LEU A 207 3.86 -7.27 15.36
CA LEU A 207 2.98 -8.00 16.28
C LEU A 207 3.80 -8.83 17.29
N ALA A 208 4.81 -9.55 16.82
CA ALA A 208 5.65 -10.39 17.66
C ALA A 208 6.48 -9.58 18.67
N LEU A 209 7.11 -8.48 18.23
CA LEU A 209 7.91 -7.59 19.08
C LEU A 209 7.07 -6.90 20.15
N LEU A 210 5.85 -6.49 19.81
CA LEU A 210 4.96 -5.79 20.75
C LEU A 210 4.13 -6.74 21.61
N GLY A 211 4.13 -8.05 21.32
CA GLY A 211 3.23 -8.99 21.99
C GLY A 211 1.77 -8.60 21.84
N ALA A 212 1.38 -8.21 20.63
CA ALA A 212 0.06 -7.70 20.35
C ALA A 212 -0.99 -8.83 20.39
N SER A 213 -2.17 -8.51 20.94
CA SER A 213 -3.30 -9.43 21.01
C SER A 213 -4.03 -9.56 19.66
N ASP A 214 -4.88 -10.59 19.52
CA ASP A 214 -5.68 -10.82 18.32
C ASP A 214 -6.64 -9.67 18.02
N GLU A 215 -7.15 -8.98 19.05
CA GLU A 215 -7.98 -7.79 18.89
C GLU A 215 -7.22 -6.64 18.23
N VAL A 216 -5.99 -6.42 18.66
CA VAL A 216 -5.10 -5.40 18.05
C VAL A 216 -4.76 -5.79 16.62
N MET A 217 -4.48 -7.07 16.37
CA MET A 217 -4.21 -7.60 15.03
C MET A 217 -5.40 -7.42 14.10
N ALA A 218 -6.62 -7.71 14.54
CA ALA A 218 -7.84 -7.55 13.74
C ALA A 218 -8.04 -6.10 13.28
N VAL A 219 -7.82 -5.12 14.17
CA VAL A 219 -7.98 -3.69 13.82
C VAL A 219 -6.85 -3.20 12.92
N ALA A 220 -5.60 -3.63 13.14
CA ALA A 220 -4.49 -3.34 12.24
C ALA A 220 -4.71 -3.96 10.85
N GLY A 221 -5.29 -5.16 10.79
CA GLY A 221 -5.72 -5.81 9.55
C GLY A 221 -6.77 -4.98 8.80
N ALA A 222 -7.80 -4.50 9.49
CA ALA A 222 -8.82 -3.63 8.91
C ALA A 222 -8.22 -2.34 8.30
N PHE A 223 -7.29 -1.70 9.03
CA PHE A 223 -6.53 -0.56 8.52
C PHE A 223 -5.79 -0.88 7.22
N ASN A 224 -5.05 -1.99 7.21
CA ASN A 224 -4.25 -2.40 6.05
C ASN A 224 -5.09 -2.69 4.81
N ILE A 225 -6.22 -3.39 4.97
CA ILE A 225 -7.08 -3.80 3.86
C ILE A 225 -7.78 -2.60 3.24
N TRP A 226 -8.42 -1.76 4.06
CA TRP A 226 -9.12 -0.58 3.55
C TRP A 226 -8.19 0.42 2.87
N ASN A 227 -7.00 0.67 3.43
CA ASN A 227 -6.00 1.50 2.75
C ASN A 227 -5.52 0.86 1.44
N GLY A 228 -5.21 -0.44 1.43
CA GLY A 228 -4.75 -1.13 0.23
C GLY A 228 -5.76 -1.03 -0.92
N VAL A 229 -7.02 -1.32 -0.66
CA VAL A 229 -8.12 -1.26 -1.64
C VAL A 229 -8.33 0.17 -2.14
N LEU A 230 -8.44 1.15 -1.23
CA LEU A 230 -8.71 2.55 -1.60
C LEU A 230 -7.52 3.19 -2.32
N ASN A 231 -6.29 2.90 -1.93
CA ASN A 231 -5.09 3.47 -2.55
C ASN A 231 -4.92 3.06 -4.01
N HIS A 232 -5.38 1.87 -4.38
CA HIS A 232 -5.36 1.41 -5.76
C HIS A 232 -6.61 1.80 -6.55
N SER A 233 -7.67 2.28 -5.89
CA SER A 233 -8.96 2.50 -6.54
C SER A 233 -8.94 3.57 -7.63
N ASN A 234 -9.77 3.36 -8.65
CA ASN A 234 -10.07 4.36 -9.69
C ASN A 234 -11.20 5.32 -9.26
N LEU A 235 -11.23 5.68 -7.97
CA LEU A 235 -12.15 6.67 -7.43
C LEU A 235 -11.53 8.07 -7.46
N PRO A 236 -12.32 9.14 -7.61
CA PRO A 236 -11.81 10.52 -7.65
C PRO A 236 -11.44 11.04 -6.25
N LEU A 237 -10.87 10.17 -5.40
CA LEU A 237 -10.44 10.50 -4.06
C LEU A 237 -9.37 11.58 -4.07
N LYS A 238 -9.43 12.47 -3.08
CA LYS A 238 -8.43 13.51 -2.85
C LYS A 238 -7.75 13.34 -1.50
N SER A 239 -6.53 13.80 -1.41
CA SER A 239 -5.76 13.80 -0.18
C SER A 239 -6.34 14.83 0.80
N MET A 240 -6.87 14.37 1.94
CA MET A 240 -7.40 15.27 2.97
C MET A 240 -6.24 15.87 3.76
N PRO A 241 -6.13 17.20 3.87
CA PRO A 241 -5.14 17.84 4.72
C PRO A 241 -5.15 17.28 6.14
N VAL A 242 -3.99 17.22 6.79
CA VAL A 242 -3.76 16.59 8.11
C VAL A 242 -3.74 15.04 8.02
N TYR A 243 -4.75 14.40 7.42
CA TYR A 243 -4.76 12.93 7.24
C TYR A 243 -3.60 12.48 6.35
N ASP A 244 -3.41 13.14 5.22
CA ASP A 244 -2.37 12.85 4.22
C ASP A 244 -0.94 13.19 4.69
N TRP A 245 -0.80 13.81 5.85
CA TRP A 245 0.51 14.00 6.49
C TRP A 245 1.07 12.70 7.07
N ILE A 246 0.20 11.86 7.58
CA ILE A 246 0.55 10.62 8.28
C ILE A 246 0.20 9.40 7.43
N PHE A 247 -1.02 9.36 6.89
CA PHE A 247 -1.56 8.22 6.19
C PHE A 247 -1.49 8.40 4.69
N ALA A 248 -1.09 7.34 3.98
CA ALA A 248 -1.07 7.34 2.53
C ALA A 248 -2.49 7.42 1.95
N THR A 249 -2.63 8.16 0.87
CA THR A 249 -3.89 8.35 0.15
C THR A 249 -3.81 7.76 -1.26
N ALA A 250 -4.98 7.52 -1.87
CA ALA A 250 -5.07 7.07 -3.26
C ALA A 250 -4.25 7.97 -4.21
N GLN A 251 -4.30 9.28 -4.00
CA GLN A 251 -3.59 10.25 -4.83
C GLN A 251 -2.07 10.05 -4.77
N GLN A 252 -1.51 9.92 -3.56
CA GLN A 252 -0.08 9.70 -3.33
C GLN A 252 0.37 8.33 -3.85
N HIS A 253 -0.47 7.31 -3.73
CA HIS A 253 -0.16 5.96 -4.20
C HIS A 253 -0.25 5.84 -5.73
N HIS A 254 -1.15 6.58 -6.38
CA HIS A 254 -1.16 6.67 -7.85
C HIS A 254 0.13 7.30 -8.38
N VAL A 255 0.70 8.30 -7.69
CA VAL A 255 2.01 8.88 -8.03
C VAL A 255 3.10 7.81 -7.96
N HIS A 256 3.07 6.96 -6.94
CA HIS A 256 4.00 5.84 -6.80
C HIS A 256 3.91 4.82 -7.95
N HIS A 257 2.72 4.62 -8.54
CA HIS A 257 2.52 3.78 -9.73
C HIS A 257 2.73 4.49 -11.06
N ALA A 258 3.18 5.75 -11.05
CA ALA A 258 3.41 6.49 -12.28
C ALA A 258 4.44 5.83 -13.20
N HIS A 259 4.27 6.01 -14.51
CA HIS A 259 5.26 5.57 -15.49
C HIS A 259 6.54 6.41 -15.40
N GLU A 260 6.42 7.69 -15.06
CA GLU A 260 7.56 8.58 -14.85
C GLU A 260 8.34 8.13 -13.62
N ARG A 261 9.56 7.69 -13.84
CA ARG A 261 10.38 7.08 -12.79
C ARG A 261 10.60 7.98 -11.58
N LYS A 262 10.74 9.30 -11.79
CA LYS A 262 10.92 10.27 -10.71
C LYS A 262 9.72 10.28 -9.74
N GLN A 263 8.52 10.05 -10.27
CA GLN A 263 7.30 9.90 -9.47
C GLN A 263 7.22 8.50 -8.87
N ALA A 264 7.49 7.44 -9.65
CA ALA A 264 7.43 6.06 -9.20
C ALA A 264 8.45 5.75 -8.08
N ASP A 265 9.65 6.34 -8.14
CA ASP A 265 10.67 6.19 -7.09
C ASP A 265 10.40 7.14 -5.90
N SER A 266 9.13 7.25 -5.47
CA SER A 266 8.66 8.06 -4.33
C SER A 266 7.47 7.39 -3.64
N ASN A 267 7.04 7.94 -2.51
CA ASN A 267 5.83 7.52 -1.79
C ASN A 267 5.80 6.01 -1.47
N TYR A 268 6.91 5.46 -1.00
CA TYR A 268 7.07 4.04 -0.66
C TYR A 268 6.21 3.59 0.53
N GLY A 269 5.78 4.52 1.36
CA GLY A 269 4.93 4.25 2.52
C GLY A 269 3.46 4.04 2.14
N CYS A 270 3.13 2.94 1.47
CA CYS A 270 1.80 2.66 0.91
C CYS A 270 0.63 2.73 1.91
N ARG A 271 0.87 2.79 3.21
CA ARG A 271 -0.16 2.92 4.27
C ARG A 271 0.10 4.12 5.17
N ILE A 272 1.37 4.35 5.51
CA ILE A 272 1.81 5.48 6.35
C ILE A 272 2.89 6.25 5.59
N ILE A 273 2.50 7.36 5.00
CA ILE A 273 3.33 8.25 4.18
C ILE A 273 4.30 9.09 5.03
N LEU A 274 4.13 9.09 6.34
CA LEU A 274 4.99 9.81 7.28
C LEU A 274 6.48 9.43 7.08
N TRP A 275 6.76 8.17 6.76
CA TRP A 275 8.13 7.70 6.54
C TRP A 275 8.76 8.34 5.32
N ASP A 276 8.01 8.54 4.24
CA ASP A 276 8.48 9.26 3.05
C ASP A 276 8.81 10.72 3.35
N ARG A 277 8.02 11.37 4.21
CA ARG A 277 8.29 12.74 4.64
C ARG A 277 9.55 12.82 5.50
N ILE A 278 9.74 11.87 6.42
CA ILE A 278 10.92 11.82 7.31
C ILE A 278 12.20 11.52 6.51
N PHE A 279 12.14 10.59 5.55
CA PHE A 279 13.31 10.14 4.80
C PHE A 279 13.48 10.80 3.43
N GLY A 280 12.66 11.81 3.10
CA GLY A 280 12.83 12.66 1.93
C GLY A 280 12.43 12.03 0.60
N THR A 281 11.58 11.01 0.61
CA THR A 281 11.04 10.35 -0.60
C THR A 281 9.59 10.72 -0.89
N TYR A 282 9.05 11.71 -0.22
CA TYR A 282 7.69 12.20 -0.45
C TYR A 282 7.59 13.00 -1.76
N CYS A 283 6.65 12.63 -2.61
CA CYS A 283 6.22 13.38 -3.77
C CYS A 283 4.76 13.82 -3.62
N GLY A 284 4.52 15.11 -3.66
CA GLY A 284 3.21 15.73 -3.48
C GLY A 284 2.47 16.03 -4.79
N ASP A 285 2.89 15.45 -5.92
CA ASP A 285 2.21 15.65 -7.20
C ASP A 285 0.74 15.18 -7.10
N GLU A 286 -0.16 15.95 -7.68
CA GLU A 286 -1.59 15.64 -7.62
C GLU A 286 -2.06 14.81 -8.81
N GLU A 287 -1.34 14.86 -9.93
CA GLU A 287 -1.74 14.23 -11.18
C GLU A 287 -0.69 13.25 -11.67
N VAL A 288 -1.18 12.14 -12.20
CA VAL A 288 -0.39 11.09 -12.83
C VAL A 288 -0.85 10.95 -14.28
N GLY A 289 0.11 10.97 -15.20
CA GLY A 289 -0.16 10.74 -16.61
C GLY A 289 -0.45 9.26 -16.89
N GLN A 290 0.54 8.58 -17.41
CA GLN A 290 0.52 7.13 -17.61
C GLN A 290 0.99 6.44 -16.33
N ILE A 291 0.48 5.24 -16.08
CA ILE A 291 0.96 4.37 -15.00
C ILE A 291 1.59 3.10 -15.58
N GLY A 292 2.34 2.42 -14.73
CA GLY A 292 2.98 1.15 -15.07
C GLY A 292 4.45 1.28 -15.40
N ALA A 293 5.19 0.24 -15.09
CA ALA A 293 6.64 0.18 -15.33
C ALA A 293 6.98 -0.18 -16.79
N GLY A 294 8.23 0.05 -17.16
CA GLY A 294 8.79 -0.32 -18.45
C GLY A 294 8.08 0.33 -19.62
N LYS A 295 7.66 -0.42 -20.61
CA LYS A 295 6.90 0.07 -21.77
C LYS A 295 5.43 0.33 -21.49
N ALA A 296 4.98 0.10 -20.24
CA ALA A 296 3.58 0.20 -19.81
C ALA A 296 2.63 -0.58 -20.74
N VAL A 297 3.02 -1.79 -21.10
CA VAL A 297 2.23 -2.73 -21.90
C VAL A 297 1.66 -3.80 -20.97
N PRO A 298 0.39 -4.19 -21.10
CA PRO A 298 -0.18 -5.27 -20.30
C PRO A 298 0.59 -6.58 -20.50
N LEU A 299 0.97 -7.22 -19.40
CA LEU A 299 1.60 -8.54 -19.40
C LEU A 299 0.55 -9.61 -19.08
N SER A 300 0.65 -10.76 -19.72
CA SER A 300 -0.14 -11.94 -19.37
C SER A 300 0.23 -12.46 -17.97
N ILE A 301 -0.65 -13.21 -17.31
CA ILE A 301 -0.39 -13.82 -16.00
C ILE A 301 0.92 -14.65 -16.02
N LYS A 302 1.17 -15.39 -17.11
CA LYS A 302 2.41 -16.17 -17.26
C LYS A 302 3.67 -15.28 -17.26
N GLU A 303 3.62 -14.17 -17.96
CA GLU A 303 4.72 -13.20 -18.00
C GLU A 303 4.90 -12.54 -16.64
N GLN A 304 3.83 -12.17 -15.96
CA GLN A 304 3.86 -11.59 -14.61
C GLN A 304 4.51 -12.55 -13.61
N LEU A 305 4.14 -13.83 -13.62
CA LEU A 305 4.78 -14.86 -12.79
C LEU A 305 6.23 -15.16 -13.19
N ALA A 306 6.60 -14.92 -14.44
CA ALA A 306 7.96 -15.13 -14.92
C ALA A 306 8.91 -13.95 -14.67
N LEU A 307 8.39 -12.75 -14.37
CA LEU A 307 9.19 -11.52 -14.22
C LEU A 307 10.36 -11.68 -13.26
N SER A 308 10.14 -12.33 -12.11
CA SER A 308 11.17 -12.54 -11.10
C SER A 308 12.35 -13.42 -11.58
N PHE A 309 12.16 -14.15 -12.66
CA PHE A 309 13.15 -15.07 -13.22
C PHE A 309 13.79 -14.56 -14.54
N TYR A 310 13.38 -13.37 -15.02
CA TYR A 310 13.98 -12.81 -16.23
C TYR A 310 15.41 -12.33 -15.98
N SER A 311 16.24 -12.35 -17.04
CA SER A 311 17.58 -11.73 -16.99
C SER A 311 17.45 -10.21 -16.80
N ASP A 312 18.53 -9.58 -16.32
CA ASP A 312 18.55 -8.14 -16.11
C ASP A 312 18.33 -7.36 -17.41
N GLU A 313 18.89 -7.86 -18.55
CA GLU A 313 18.67 -7.26 -19.87
C GLU A 313 17.19 -7.30 -20.26
N ARG A 314 16.52 -8.45 -20.03
CA ARG A 314 15.11 -8.59 -20.34
C ARG A 314 14.22 -7.70 -19.46
N LEU A 315 14.50 -7.62 -18.16
CA LEU A 315 13.78 -6.71 -17.26
C LEU A 315 13.91 -5.24 -17.67
N LYS A 316 15.13 -4.83 -18.08
CA LYS A 316 15.36 -3.45 -18.56
C LYS A 316 14.73 -3.17 -19.93
N SER A 317 14.40 -4.19 -20.70
CA SER A 317 13.79 -4.07 -22.02
C SER A 317 12.25 -4.02 -22.01
N LEU A 318 11.63 -4.37 -20.90
CA LEU A 318 10.19 -4.31 -20.69
C LEU A 318 9.72 -2.87 -20.51
#